data_9ab4f971f3a32618ddcb46bc889bf483
#
_entry.id   9ab4f971f3a32618ddcb46bc889bf483
#
_cell.length_a   1.000
_cell.length_b   1.000
_cell.length_c   1.000
_cell.angle_alpha   90.00
_cell.angle_beta   90.00
_cell.angle_gamma   90.00
#
_symmetry.space_group_name_H-M   'P 1'
#
loop_
_entity.id
_entity.type
_entity.pdbx_description
1 polymer ?
#
loop_
_entity_poly.entity_id
_entity_poly.type
_entity_poly.pdbx_seq_one_letter_code
_entity_poly.pdbx_strand_id
1 'polypeptide(L)'
;ATQPCLLFAGDSIMEGLGPVVAGMLPNQGNLKIVQAGKSSTGLCRPDFYDWPKAMREYMTSLHPKLVVICVGTNDDQSVSDAGKRYHYISPGWEQAYAHKVEELIDIIVQNGGTPIFVSPPIIGSKYLRPRVFAIREVIKQTCANRNVVFTDVWQTLADPAGNYQRFIVDSNRKKTALRTKDGTHVTQAGNTLLARAILPQIEQGLSR
;
A
#
# COMPACT_ATOMS: atom_id res chain seq x y z
N ALA A 1 -15.45 -4.36 26.24
CA ALA A 1 -15.29 -3.69 24.93
C ALA A 1 -14.49 -4.60 24.01
N THR A 2 -14.93 -4.79 22.77
CA THR A 2 -14.19 -5.55 21.75
C THR A 2 -12.92 -4.79 21.37
N GLN A 3 -11.80 -5.49 21.24
CA GLN A 3 -10.54 -4.89 20.80
C GLN A 3 -10.72 -4.27 19.38
N PRO A 4 -10.29 -3.01 19.15
CA PRO A 4 -10.32 -2.44 17.82
C PRO A 4 -9.43 -3.26 16.87
N CYS A 5 -9.92 -3.49 15.66
CA CYS A 5 -9.20 -4.27 14.66
C CYS A 5 -8.47 -3.33 13.68
N LEU A 6 -7.20 -3.61 13.45
CA LEU A 6 -6.33 -3.00 12.45
C LEU A 6 -6.01 -4.03 11.38
N LEU A 7 -6.37 -3.74 10.13
CA LEU A 7 -6.12 -4.60 8.98
C LEU A 7 -5.02 -3.99 8.09
N PHE A 8 -3.96 -4.74 7.81
CA PHE A 8 -2.97 -4.45 6.78
C PHE A 8 -3.28 -5.27 5.53
N ALA A 9 -3.58 -4.62 4.42
CA ALA A 9 -3.98 -5.25 3.16
C ALA A 9 -3.15 -4.72 1.99
N GLY A 10 -2.85 -5.55 1.01
CA GLY A 10 -2.12 -5.12 -0.17
C GLY A 10 -1.23 -6.20 -0.79
N ASP A 11 -0.31 -5.77 -1.65
CA ASP A 11 0.60 -6.65 -2.37
C ASP A 11 1.81 -7.11 -1.52
N SER A 12 2.86 -7.61 -2.17
CA SER A 12 4.08 -8.08 -1.49
C SER A 12 4.82 -6.98 -0.71
N ILE A 13 4.61 -5.71 -1.02
CA ILE A 13 5.17 -4.61 -0.23
C ILE A 13 4.50 -4.58 1.14
N MET A 14 3.17 -4.66 1.20
CA MET A 14 2.45 -4.71 2.47
C MET A 14 2.70 -6.01 3.23
N GLU A 15 2.87 -7.14 2.55
CA GLU A 15 3.23 -8.42 3.17
C GLU A 15 4.52 -8.31 3.99
N GLY A 16 5.52 -7.55 3.50
CA GLY A 16 6.76 -7.28 4.24
C GLY A 16 6.66 -6.14 5.25
N LEU A 17 5.88 -5.10 4.96
CA LEU A 17 5.78 -3.88 5.76
C LEU A 17 4.86 -4.04 6.96
N GLY A 18 3.70 -4.66 6.77
CA GLY A 18 2.65 -4.78 7.80
C GLY A 18 3.14 -5.37 9.12
N PRO A 19 3.87 -6.52 9.13
CA PRO A 19 4.43 -7.09 10.36
C PRO A 19 5.42 -6.15 11.07
N VAL A 20 6.21 -5.38 10.33
CA VAL A 20 7.18 -4.43 10.90
C VAL A 20 6.45 -3.27 11.57
N VAL A 21 5.42 -2.71 10.92
CA VAL A 21 4.57 -1.66 11.51
C VAL A 21 3.88 -2.18 12.77
N ALA A 22 3.28 -3.36 12.68
CA ALA A 22 2.63 -3.99 13.83
C ALA A 22 3.58 -4.12 15.03
N GLY A 23 4.82 -4.54 14.79
CA GLY A 23 5.85 -4.65 15.83
C GLY A 23 6.29 -3.33 16.46
N MET A 24 6.02 -2.20 15.81
CA MET A 24 6.39 -0.86 16.27
C MET A 24 5.24 -0.09 16.94
N LEU A 25 3.99 -0.59 16.82
CA LEU A 25 2.83 0.06 17.43
C LEU A 25 2.90 -0.02 18.96
N PRO A 26 2.62 1.08 19.68
CA PRO A 26 2.44 1.04 21.11
C PRO A 26 1.16 0.27 21.46
N ASN A 27 1.13 -0.39 22.63
CA ASN A 27 -0.05 -1.08 23.18
C ASN A 27 -0.67 -2.16 22.26
N GLN A 28 0.16 -2.94 21.57
CA GLN A 28 -0.27 -4.02 20.66
C GLN A 28 -1.25 -4.99 21.30
N GLY A 29 -1.14 -5.25 22.61
CA GLY A 29 -2.04 -6.14 23.35
C GLY A 29 -3.51 -5.68 23.40
N ASN A 30 -3.79 -4.42 23.05
CA ASN A 30 -5.13 -3.85 23.01
C ASN A 30 -5.70 -3.79 21.59
N LEU A 31 -4.96 -4.27 20.58
CA LEU A 31 -5.36 -4.25 19.16
C LEU A 31 -5.46 -5.68 18.62
N LYS A 32 -6.54 -5.96 17.88
CA LYS A 32 -6.57 -7.11 16.98
C LYS A 32 -5.89 -6.71 15.67
N ILE A 33 -4.68 -7.22 15.41
CA ILE A 33 -3.93 -6.90 14.19
C ILE A 33 -4.05 -8.07 13.21
N VAL A 34 -4.46 -7.77 11.97
CA VAL A 34 -4.62 -8.75 10.91
C VAL A 34 -3.71 -8.40 9.73
N GLN A 35 -2.90 -9.37 9.32
CA GLN A 35 -2.00 -9.27 8.17
C GLN A 35 -2.65 -9.95 6.96
N ALA A 36 -2.99 -9.18 5.95
CA ALA A 36 -3.59 -9.63 4.70
C ALA A 36 -2.79 -9.17 3.48
N GLY A 37 -1.48 -8.95 3.64
CA GLY A 37 -0.58 -8.78 2.50
C GLY A 37 -0.53 -10.06 1.68
N LYS A 38 -0.57 -9.94 0.34
CA LYS A 38 -0.59 -11.08 -0.58
C LYS A 38 0.25 -10.79 -1.81
N SER A 39 1.36 -11.52 -1.92
CA SER A 39 2.32 -11.38 -3.03
C SER A 39 1.67 -11.47 -4.40
N SER A 40 2.20 -10.69 -5.34
CA SER A 40 1.83 -10.67 -6.77
C SER A 40 0.39 -10.21 -7.06
N THR A 41 -0.32 -9.67 -6.06
CA THR A 41 -1.67 -9.14 -6.24
C THR A 41 -1.67 -7.66 -6.62
N GLY A 42 -2.79 -7.20 -7.15
CA GLY A 42 -3.07 -5.81 -7.51
C GLY A 42 -4.54 -5.65 -7.87
N LEU A 43 -4.95 -4.46 -8.26
CA LEU A 43 -6.35 -4.16 -8.61
C LEU A 43 -6.69 -4.50 -10.05
N CYS A 44 -5.68 -4.69 -10.92
CA CYS A 44 -5.88 -5.01 -12.34
C CYS A 44 -6.22 -6.50 -12.60
N ARG A 45 -6.00 -7.39 -11.64
CA ARG A 45 -6.12 -8.84 -11.82
C ARG A 45 -7.10 -9.49 -10.84
N PRO A 46 -8.41 -9.14 -10.90
CA PRO A 46 -9.43 -9.78 -10.05
C PRO A 46 -9.60 -11.28 -10.33
N ASP A 47 -9.19 -11.75 -11.52
CA ASP A 47 -9.12 -13.17 -11.87
C ASP A 47 -8.05 -13.94 -11.07
N PHE A 48 -6.97 -13.28 -10.66
CA PHE A 48 -5.94 -13.86 -9.82
C PHE A 48 -6.25 -13.68 -8.33
N TYR A 49 -6.62 -12.45 -7.92
CA TYR A 49 -7.07 -12.14 -6.58
C TYR A 49 -8.00 -10.92 -6.59
N ASP A 50 -9.23 -11.14 -6.17
CA ASP A 50 -10.30 -10.12 -6.15
C ASP A 50 -10.24 -9.35 -4.83
N TRP A 51 -9.51 -8.22 -4.81
CA TRP A 51 -9.37 -7.36 -3.63
C TRP A 51 -10.72 -6.79 -3.16
N PRO A 52 -11.63 -6.28 -4.01
CA PRO A 52 -12.97 -5.87 -3.60
C PRO A 52 -13.75 -6.97 -2.87
N LYS A 53 -13.75 -8.19 -3.41
CA LYS A 53 -14.41 -9.33 -2.76
C LYS A 53 -13.77 -9.65 -1.41
N ALA A 54 -12.45 -9.79 -1.36
CA ALA A 54 -11.73 -10.06 -0.11
C ALA A 54 -11.95 -8.95 0.93
N MET A 55 -11.98 -7.69 0.50
CA MET A 55 -12.23 -6.57 1.41
C MET A 55 -13.64 -6.63 2.02
N ARG A 56 -14.68 -6.97 1.24
CA ARG A 56 -16.03 -7.18 1.78
C ARG A 56 -16.05 -8.29 2.85
N GLU A 57 -15.33 -9.40 2.60
CA GLU A 57 -15.20 -10.50 3.56
C GLU A 57 -14.49 -10.06 4.84
N TYR A 58 -13.38 -9.30 4.74
CA TYR A 58 -12.68 -8.75 5.90
C TYR A 58 -13.55 -7.76 6.69
N MET A 59 -14.22 -6.85 5.99
CA MET A 59 -15.09 -5.86 6.64
C MET A 59 -16.23 -6.53 7.41
N THR A 60 -16.84 -7.56 6.82
CA THR A 60 -17.96 -8.31 7.43
C THR A 60 -17.52 -9.18 8.60
N SER A 61 -16.36 -9.84 8.49
CA SER A 61 -15.94 -10.84 9.50
C SER A 61 -15.09 -10.25 10.63
N LEU A 62 -14.33 -9.19 10.35
CA LEU A 62 -13.36 -8.63 11.30
C LEU A 62 -13.78 -7.27 11.85
N HIS A 63 -14.64 -6.54 11.12
CA HIS A 63 -15.06 -5.16 11.43
C HIS A 63 -13.85 -4.26 11.73
N PRO A 64 -12.84 -4.16 10.84
CA PRO A 64 -11.65 -3.38 11.12
C PRO A 64 -12.01 -1.89 11.23
N LYS A 65 -11.56 -1.26 12.32
CA LYS A 65 -11.67 0.18 12.54
C LYS A 65 -10.77 0.96 11.57
N LEU A 66 -9.60 0.41 11.29
CA LEU A 66 -8.59 1.01 10.41
C LEU A 66 -8.08 -0.03 9.42
N VAL A 67 -8.03 0.34 8.15
CA VAL A 67 -7.51 -0.49 7.05
C VAL A 67 -6.35 0.25 6.38
N VAL A 68 -5.15 -0.29 6.46
CA VAL A 68 -3.94 0.26 5.83
C VAL A 68 -3.64 -0.53 4.57
N ILE A 69 -3.62 0.14 3.42
CA ILE A 69 -3.57 -0.50 2.11
C ILE A 69 -2.33 -0.05 1.32
N CYS A 70 -1.56 -1.00 0.79
CA CYS A 70 -0.50 -0.72 -0.17
C CYS A 70 -0.66 -1.65 -1.38
N VAL A 71 -1.02 -1.09 -2.53
CA VAL A 71 -1.19 -1.77 -3.82
C VAL A 71 -0.59 -0.92 -4.93
N GLY A 72 -0.46 -1.49 -6.12
CA GLY A 72 -0.04 -0.76 -7.31
C GLY A 72 1.31 -1.20 -7.89
N THR A 73 2.10 -1.97 -7.14
CA THR A 73 3.41 -2.45 -7.63
C THR A 73 3.28 -3.41 -8.82
N ASN A 74 2.14 -4.11 -8.93
CA ASN A 74 1.86 -5.12 -9.97
C ASN A 74 0.79 -4.68 -10.97
N ASP A 75 0.37 -3.42 -10.95
CA ASP A 75 -0.80 -2.94 -11.70
C ASP A 75 -0.44 -2.24 -13.04
N ASP A 76 0.79 -2.39 -13.52
CA ASP A 76 1.20 -1.92 -14.85
C ASP A 76 0.64 -2.81 -16.00
N GLN A 77 -0.64 -3.10 -15.93
CA GLN A 77 -1.39 -4.03 -16.77
C GLN A 77 -2.72 -3.43 -17.23
N SER A 78 -3.43 -4.17 -18.10
CA SER A 78 -4.79 -3.81 -18.46
C SER A 78 -5.72 -3.90 -17.25
N VAL A 79 -6.65 -2.96 -17.15
CA VAL A 79 -7.72 -2.96 -16.15
C VAL A 79 -9.07 -3.13 -16.83
N SER A 80 -9.98 -3.84 -16.18
CA SER A 80 -11.37 -3.98 -16.64
C SER A 80 -12.29 -3.15 -15.73
N ASP A 81 -13.13 -2.32 -16.35
CA ASP A 81 -14.11 -1.50 -15.66
C ASP A 81 -15.41 -1.43 -16.47
N ALA A 82 -16.55 -1.59 -15.81
CA ALA A 82 -17.88 -1.60 -16.44
C ALA A 82 -17.97 -2.47 -17.70
N GLY A 83 -17.35 -3.65 -17.69
CA GLY A 83 -17.35 -4.60 -18.80
C GLY A 83 -16.40 -4.24 -19.97
N LYS A 84 -15.68 -3.15 -19.87
CA LYS A 84 -14.69 -2.72 -20.87
C LYS A 84 -13.27 -2.91 -20.34
N ARG A 85 -12.36 -3.37 -21.21
CA ARG A 85 -10.94 -3.53 -20.92
C ARG A 85 -10.15 -2.35 -21.47
N TYR A 86 -9.32 -1.77 -20.62
CA TYR A 86 -8.42 -0.66 -20.95
C TYR A 86 -6.98 -1.17 -20.83
N HIS A 87 -6.19 -1.02 -21.90
CA HIS A 87 -4.76 -1.32 -21.86
C HIS A 87 -4.02 -0.28 -21.03
N TYR A 88 -2.94 -0.70 -20.38
CA TYR A 88 -2.14 0.19 -19.55
C TYR A 88 -1.75 1.47 -20.30
N ILE A 89 -2.02 2.63 -19.68
CA ILE A 89 -1.82 3.99 -20.23
C ILE A 89 -2.65 4.30 -21.51
N SER A 90 -3.55 3.42 -21.96
CA SER A 90 -4.50 3.82 -23.01
C SER A 90 -5.51 4.84 -22.49
N PRO A 91 -6.16 5.63 -23.36
CA PRO A 91 -7.23 6.54 -22.95
C PRO A 91 -8.28 5.83 -22.09
N GLY A 92 -8.57 6.38 -20.89
CA GLY A 92 -9.53 5.85 -19.94
C GLY A 92 -8.95 4.84 -18.94
N TRP A 93 -7.69 4.40 -19.08
CA TRP A 93 -7.08 3.47 -18.13
C TRP A 93 -6.98 4.07 -16.72
N GLU A 94 -6.53 5.31 -16.61
CA GLU A 94 -6.39 6.00 -15.32
C GLU A 94 -7.73 6.12 -14.61
N GLN A 95 -8.80 6.47 -15.33
CA GLN A 95 -10.14 6.55 -14.78
C GLN A 95 -10.64 5.16 -14.34
N ALA A 96 -10.45 4.14 -15.17
CA ALA A 96 -10.85 2.78 -14.83
C ALA A 96 -10.09 2.24 -13.60
N TYR A 97 -8.80 2.58 -13.46
CA TYR A 97 -8.02 2.23 -12.29
C TYR A 97 -8.45 3.03 -11.04
N ALA A 98 -8.75 4.32 -11.20
CA ALA A 98 -9.29 5.14 -10.13
C ALA A 98 -10.60 4.56 -9.57
N HIS A 99 -11.50 4.08 -10.44
CA HIS A 99 -12.75 3.41 -10.00
C HIS A 99 -12.46 2.16 -9.14
N LYS A 100 -11.38 1.40 -9.42
CA LYS A 100 -10.98 0.26 -8.57
C LYS A 100 -10.51 0.69 -7.18
N VAL A 101 -9.79 1.80 -7.11
CA VAL A 101 -9.38 2.40 -5.82
C VAL A 101 -10.60 2.91 -5.06
N GLU A 102 -11.51 3.61 -5.74
CA GLU A 102 -12.78 4.10 -5.16
C GLU A 102 -13.65 2.95 -4.64
N GLU A 103 -13.75 1.84 -5.38
CA GLU A 103 -14.49 0.66 -4.93
C GLU A 103 -13.97 0.13 -3.59
N LEU A 104 -12.64 0.07 -3.39
CA LEU A 104 -12.07 -0.32 -2.10
C LEU A 104 -12.41 0.70 -1.00
N ILE A 105 -12.29 1.99 -1.29
CA ILE A 105 -12.64 3.06 -0.35
C ILE A 105 -14.10 2.92 0.08
N ASP A 106 -15.01 2.75 -0.89
CA ASP A 106 -16.44 2.65 -0.62
C ASP A 106 -16.79 1.43 0.24
N ILE A 107 -16.21 0.26 -0.06
CA ILE A 107 -16.41 -0.95 0.74
C ILE A 107 -15.98 -0.71 2.19
N ILE A 108 -14.86 -0.07 2.43
CA ILE A 108 -14.33 0.15 3.78
C ILE A 108 -15.20 1.16 4.52
N VAL A 109 -15.46 2.31 3.91
CA VAL A 109 -16.21 3.41 4.55
C VAL A 109 -17.65 3.04 4.83
N GLN A 110 -18.35 2.40 3.87
CA GLN A 110 -19.75 1.96 4.04
C GLN A 110 -19.91 0.91 5.14
N ASN A 111 -18.84 0.18 5.48
CA ASN A 111 -18.85 -0.78 6.58
C ASN A 111 -18.21 -0.24 7.87
N GLY A 112 -18.04 1.08 7.99
CA GLY A 112 -17.62 1.76 9.22
C GLY A 112 -16.12 1.76 9.48
N GLY A 113 -15.29 1.32 8.52
CA GLY A 113 -13.83 1.37 8.61
C GLY A 113 -13.25 2.70 8.07
N THR A 114 -12.04 2.99 8.46
CA THR A 114 -11.27 4.13 7.94
C THR A 114 -10.13 3.63 7.06
N PRO A 115 -10.06 3.96 5.75
CA PRO A 115 -8.94 3.59 4.89
C PRO A 115 -7.77 4.56 5.05
N ILE A 116 -6.54 4.02 5.02
CA ILE A 116 -5.29 4.73 4.79
C ILE A 116 -4.58 4.05 3.62
N PHE A 117 -4.30 4.78 2.56
CA PHE A 117 -3.48 4.27 1.47
C PHE A 117 -2.02 4.67 1.67
N VAL A 118 -1.13 3.70 1.46
CA VAL A 118 0.32 3.89 1.46
C VAL A 118 0.81 3.73 0.03
N SER A 119 1.61 4.66 -0.46
CA SER A 119 2.20 4.52 -1.80
C SER A 119 3.14 3.33 -1.87
N PRO A 120 3.29 2.67 -3.03
CA PRO A 120 4.47 1.85 -3.25
C PRO A 120 5.73 2.71 -3.12
N PRO A 121 6.83 2.18 -2.55
CA PRO A 121 8.11 2.90 -2.53
C PRO A 121 8.78 2.85 -3.89
N ILE A 122 9.68 3.81 -4.19
CA ILE A 122 10.47 3.82 -5.43
C ILE A 122 11.11 2.45 -5.70
N ILE A 123 11.03 1.94 -6.93
CA ILE A 123 11.56 0.63 -7.32
C ILE A 123 12.78 0.73 -8.25
N GLY A 124 13.61 -0.33 -8.28
CA GLY A 124 14.88 -0.36 -9.00
C GLY A 124 14.76 -0.46 -10.52
N SER A 125 13.73 -1.17 -11.00
CA SER A 125 13.53 -1.36 -12.44
C SER A 125 13.31 -0.03 -13.16
N LYS A 126 14.20 0.30 -14.10
CA LYS A 126 14.07 1.49 -14.95
C LYS A 126 12.82 1.46 -15.83
N TYR A 127 12.36 0.27 -16.18
CA TYR A 127 11.14 0.07 -16.97
C TYR A 127 9.88 0.22 -16.12
N LEU A 128 9.81 -0.45 -14.97
CA LEU A 128 8.62 -0.43 -14.11
C LEU A 128 8.48 0.85 -13.28
N ARG A 129 9.59 1.50 -12.93
CA ARG A 129 9.57 2.70 -12.06
C ARG A 129 8.63 3.81 -12.54
N PRO A 130 8.72 4.29 -13.80
CA PRO A 130 7.80 5.33 -14.27
C PRO A 130 6.35 4.84 -14.32
N ARG A 131 6.14 3.54 -14.53
CA ARG A 131 4.81 2.92 -14.58
C ARG A 131 4.17 2.87 -13.18
N VAL A 132 4.90 2.38 -12.20
CA VAL A 132 4.45 2.37 -10.79
C VAL A 132 4.29 3.79 -10.24
N PHE A 133 5.13 4.74 -10.69
CA PHE A 133 4.96 6.14 -10.33
C PHE A 133 3.62 6.71 -10.86
N ALA A 134 3.26 6.43 -12.12
CA ALA A 134 1.98 6.85 -12.68
C ALA A 134 0.78 6.25 -11.92
N ILE A 135 0.85 4.96 -11.59
CA ILE A 135 -0.16 4.28 -10.76
C ILE A 135 -0.30 4.95 -9.38
N ARG A 136 0.83 5.25 -8.74
CA ARG A 136 0.87 5.97 -7.47
C ARG A 136 0.15 7.33 -7.57
N GLU A 137 0.35 8.09 -8.66
CA GLU A 137 -0.31 9.38 -8.86
C GLU A 137 -1.83 9.21 -8.98
N VAL A 138 -2.31 8.19 -9.68
CA VAL A 138 -3.75 7.90 -9.75
C VAL A 138 -4.32 7.59 -8.36
N ILE A 139 -3.66 6.73 -7.58
CA ILE A 139 -4.09 6.41 -6.20
C ILE A 139 -4.12 7.67 -5.34
N LYS A 140 -3.05 8.48 -5.38
CA LYS A 140 -2.94 9.73 -4.63
C LYS A 140 -4.06 10.70 -4.95
N GLN A 141 -4.32 10.92 -6.25
CA GLN A 141 -5.39 11.83 -6.70
C GLN A 141 -6.77 11.31 -6.29
N THR A 142 -7.01 10.00 -6.41
CA THR A 142 -8.27 9.37 -6.00
C THR A 142 -8.50 9.54 -4.50
N CYS A 143 -7.47 9.30 -3.67
CA CYS A 143 -7.55 9.51 -2.23
C CYS A 143 -7.85 10.99 -1.89
N ALA A 144 -7.21 11.94 -2.58
CA ALA A 144 -7.45 13.37 -2.39
C ALA A 144 -8.91 13.74 -2.73
N ASN A 145 -9.44 13.26 -3.85
CA ASN A 145 -10.82 13.51 -4.27
C ASN A 145 -11.86 12.91 -3.28
N ARG A 146 -11.49 11.87 -2.56
CA ARG A 146 -12.36 11.15 -1.60
C ARG A 146 -12.08 11.53 -0.14
N ASN A 147 -11.21 12.51 0.13
CA ASN A 147 -10.75 12.91 1.48
C ASN A 147 -10.21 11.73 2.31
N VAL A 148 -9.51 10.81 1.65
CA VAL A 148 -8.85 9.65 2.26
C VAL A 148 -7.37 9.97 2.49
N VAL A 149 -6.83 9.53 3.62
CA VAL A 149 -5.42 9.69 3.93
C VAL A 149 -4.57 8.88 2.95
N PHE A 150 -3.65 9.57 2.29
CA PHE A 150 -2.61 8.96 1.46
C PHE A 150 -1.24 9.26 2.05
N THR A 151 -0.53 8.23 2.48
CA THR A 151 0.83 8.35 3.02
C THR A 151 1.84 8.02 1.94
N ASP A 152 2.53 9.05 1.49
CA ASP A 152 3.50 8.93 0.41
C ASP A 152 4.88 8.49 0.94
N VAL A 153 5.27 7.28 0.63
CA VAL A 153 6.59 6.72 0.98
C VAL A 153 7.53 6.55 -0.20
N TRP A 154 7.15 7.08 -1.38
CA TRP A 154 7.96 6.94 -2.59
C TRP A 154 9.41 7.35 -2.37
N GLN A 155 9.64 8.49 -1.73
CA GLN A 155 10.97 9.04 -1.48
C GLN A 155 11.67 8.49 -0.22
N THR A 156 10.96 7.77 0.64
CA THR A 156 11.50 7.32 1.94
C THR A 156 12.76 6.46 1.80
N LEU A 157 12.85 5.70 0.71
CA LEU A 157 14.01 4.84 0.41
C LEU A 157 14.85 5.36 -0.77
N ALA A 158 14.62 6.57 -1.24
CA ALA A 158 15.41 7.23 -2.27
C ALA A 158 16.71 7.82 -1.70
N ASP A 159 17.65 8.12 -2.58
CA ASP A 159 18.81 8.93 -2.22
C ASP A 159 18.42 10.41 -2.03
N PRO A 160 19.30 11.28 -1.51
CA PRO A 160 18.99 12.71 -1.33
C PRO A 160 18.64 13.45 -2.63
N ALA A 161 19.01 12.92 -3.79
CA ALA A 161 18.65 13.46 -5.10
C ALA A 161 17.31 12.89 -5.64
N GLY A 162 16.63 12.03 -4.88
CA GLY A 162 15.36 11.41 -5.25
C GLY A 162 15.49 10.19 -6.14
N ASN A 163 16.68 9.63 -6.32
CA ASN A 163 16.89 8.45 -7.14
C ASN A 163 16.76 7.16 -6.31
N TYR A 164 16.46 6.08 -7.02
CA TYR A 164 16.51 4.75 -6.42
C TYR A 164 17.90 4.43 -5.89
N GLN A 165 17.97 3.97 -4.64
CA GLN A 165 19.17 3.37 -4.07
C GLN A 165 18.84 2.01 -3.44
N ARG A 166 19.77 1.07 -3.58
CA ARG A 166 19.63 -0.24 -2.95
C ARG A 166 20.21 -0.28 -1.54
N PHE A 167 21.19 0.57 -1.27
CA PHE A 167 21.94 0.59 -0.02
C PHE A 167 22.03 2.01 0.52
N ILE A 168 22.06 2.11 1.84
CA ILE A 168 22.56 3.29 2.53
C ILE A 168 23.91 3.00 3.18
N VAL A 169 24.69 4.05 3.39
CA VAL A 169 25.98 4.00 4.09
C VAL A 169 25.89 4.96 5.26
N ASP A 170 26.10 4.47 6.47
CA ASP A 170 26.09 5.30 7.68
C ASP A 170 27.42 6.05 7.88
N SER A 171 27.51 6.86 8.93
CA SER A 171 28.70 7.62 9.30
C SER A 171 29.92 6.74 9.58
N ASN A 172 29.72 5.50 9.95
CA ASN A 172 30.77 4.50 10.19
C ASN A 172 31.16 3.70 8.94
N ARG A 173 30.69 4.12 7.76
CA ARG A 173 30.88 3.44 6.48
C ARG A 173 30.25 2.04 6.41
N LYS A 174 29.33 1.72 7.31
CA LYS A 174 28.59 0.46 7.26
C LYS A 174 27.52 0.54 6.18
N LYS A 175 27.57 -0.40 5.26
CA LYS A 175 26.62 -0.54 4.15
C LYS A 175 25.43 -1.40 4.58
N THR A 176 24.23 -0.85 4.49
CA THR A 176 22.98 -1.55 4.82
C THR A 176 22.07 -1.63 3.58
N ALA A 177 21.63 -2.83 3.22
CA ALA A 177 20.70 -3.01 2.12
C ALA A 177 19.29 -2.60 2.53
N LEU A 178 18.64 -1.73 1.75
CA LEU A 178 17.24 -1.34 1.90
C LEU A 178 16.33 -2.15 0.99
N ARG A 179 16.89 -2.69 -0.09
CA ARG A 179 16.18 -3.46 -1.12
C ARG A 179 16.82 -4.82 -1.32
N THR A 180 16.00 -5.80 -1.67
CA THR A 180 16.46 -7.12 -2.12
C THR A 180 17.18 -7.03 -3.47
N LYS A 181 17.70 -8.15 -3.98
CA LYS A 181 18.46 -8.16 -5.24
C LYS A 181 17.61 -7.79 -6.47
N ASP A 182 16.30 -8.05 -6.41
CA ASP A 182 15.35 -7.75 -7.50
C ASP A 182 15.05 -6.24 -7.66
N GLY A 183 15.44 -5.42 -6.66
CA GLY A 183 15.20 -3.98 -6.69
C GLY A 183 13.76 -3.55 -6.42
N THR A 184 12.84 -4.49 -6.21
CA THR A 184 11.42 -4.25 -5.94
C THR A 184 11.08 -4.45 -4.47
N HIS A 185 11.41 -5.62 -3.93
CA HIS A 185 11.11 -5.94 -2.54
C HIS A 185 12.03 -5.22 -1.56
N VAL A 186 11.52 -5.01 -0.37
CA VAL A 186 12.15 -4.23 0.70
C VAL A 186 12.74 -5.18 1.74
N THR A 187 13.95 -4.89 2.22
CA THR A 187 14.55 -5.64 3.33
C THR A 187 13.93 -5.25 4.66
N GLN A 188 14.26 -5.97 5.73
CA GLN A 188 13.84 -5.59 7.09
C GLN A 188 14.27 -4.16 7.46
N ALA A 189 15.50 -3.76 7.09
CA ALA A 189 15.99 -2.40 7.35
C ALA A 189 15.19 -1.35 6.56
N GLY A 190 14.88 -1.62 5.29
CA GLY A 190 14.04 -0.75 4.48
C GLY A 190 12.61 -0.65 5.02
N ASN A 191 12.01 -1.79 5.40
CA ASN A 191 10.67 -1.81 6.00
C ASN A 191 10.62 -1.06 7.33
N THR A 192 11.70 -1.06 8.12
CA THR A 192 11.79 -0.24 9.34
C THR A 192 11.72 1.26 9.04
N LEU A 193 12.36 1.72 7.95
CA LEU A 193 12.26 3.13 7.54
C LEU A 193 10.87 3.48 7.03
N LEU A 194 10.27 2.61 6.21
CA LEU A 194 8.89 2.78 5.74
C LEU A 194 7.90 2.80 6.90
N ALA A 195 8.03 1.87 7.85
CA ALA A 195 7.18 1.78 9.02
C ALA A 195 7.21 3.08 9.84
N ARG A 196 8.40 3.64 10.10
CA ARG A 196 8.54 4.94 10.79
C ARG A 196 7.84 6.07 10.06
N ALA A 197 7.84 6.05 8.72
CA ALA A 197 7.19 7.08 7.92
C ALA A 197 5.65 7.01 7.98
N ILE A 198 5.06 5.82 8.13
CA ILE A 198 3.60 5.66 8.11
C ILE A 198 2.97 5.57 9.50
N LEU A 199 3.77 5.26 10.53
CA LEU A 199 3.29 5.04 11.89
C LEU A 199 2.45 6.20 12.45
N PRO A 200 2.84 7.49 12.29
CA PRO A 200 2.05 8.61 12.82
C PRO A 200 0.62 8.68 12.31
N GLN A 201 0.39 8.38 11.02
CA GLN A 201 -0.95 8.36 10.43
C GLN A 201 -1.80 7.20 10.96
N ILE A 202 -1.17 6.06 11.21
CA ILE A 202 -1.85 4.89 11.79
C ILE A 202 -2.26 5.17 13.24
N GLU A 203 -1.35 5.71 14.06
CA GLU A 203 -1.64 6.10 15.43
C GLU A 203 -2.77 7.13 15.50
N GLN A 204 -2.74 8.14 14.63
CA GLN A 204 -3.82 9.13 14.52
C GLN A 204 -5.15 8.47 14.10
N GLY A 205 -5.13 7.51 13.17
CA GLY A 205 -6.33 6.79 12.74
C GLY A 205 -6.93 5.90 13.83
N LEU A 206 -6.10 5.32 14.69
CA LEU A 206 -6.55 4.48 15.82
C LEU A 206 -7.11 5.30 16.99
N SER A 207 -6.69 6.56 17.14
CA SER A 207 -7.12 7.44 18.25
C SER A 207 -8.46 8.14 18.00
N ARG A 208 -8.99 8.10 16.77
CA ARG A 208 -10.32 8.61 16.39
C ARG A 208 -11.40 7.59 16.65
#